data_f702794b625c8d0b84980b1aea05f340
#
_entry.id   f702794b625c8d0b84980b1aea05f340
#
_cell.length_a   1.000
_cell.length_b   1.000
_cell.length_c   1.000
_cell.angle_alpha   90.00
_cell.angle_beta   90.00
_cell.angle_gamma   90.00
#
_symmetry.space_group_name_H-M   'P 1'
#
loop_
_entity.id
_entity.type
_entity.pdbx_description
1 polymer ?
#
loop_
_entity_poly.entity_id
_entity_poly.type
_entity_poly.pdbx_seq_one_letter_code
_entity_poly.pdbx_strand_id
1 'polypeptide(L)'
;MKRKYFQEIRFEEWDEHEWEFDFPRVGDEELDELDEGIEYMARAPRVAEDIFRRLIKKTPEFIDARHHLALIYYRSPLFRQREARELWEEIADTLLAVAPAEFQIGRDRIGWGMIENRPYLRAM
;
A
#
# COMPACT_ATOMS: atom_id res chain seq x y z
N MET A 1 1.02 16.86 -1.39
CA MET A 1 2.33 16.28 -1.29
C MET A 1 2.23 14.86 -0.80
N LYS A 2 2.72 13.92 -1.59
CA LYS A 2 2.55 12.49 -1.34
C LYS A 2 3.15 12.04 -0.01
N ARG A 3 4.35 12.49 0.32
CA ARG A 3 5.05 12.09 1.56
C ARG A 3 4.30 12.44 2.84
N LYS A 4 3.45 13.45 2.80
CA LYS A 4 2.65 13.87 3.96
C LYS A 4 1.74 12.75 4.47
N TYR A 5 1.27 11.89 3.58
CA TYR A 5 0.33 10.83 3.93
C TYR A 5 0.97 9.64 4.61
N PHE A 6 2.30 9.60 4.64
CA PHE A 6 3.04 8.43 5.10
C PHE A 6 4.02 8.76 6.22
N GLN A 7 3.80 9.86 6.92
CA GLN A 7 4.71 10.34 7.96
C GLN A 7 4.92 9.34 9.09
N GLU A 8 3.93 8.52 9.36
CA GLU A 8 3.98 7.57 10.47
C GLU A 8 4.47 6.18 10.06
N ILE A 9 4.77 5.98 8.80
CA ILE A 9 5.33 4.71 8.35
C ILE A 9 6.79 4.67 8.75
N ARG A 10 7.19 3.58 9.41
CA ARG A 10 8.57 3.34 9.84
C ARG A 10 9.17 2.18 9.04
N PHE A 11 10.48 2.21 8.90
CA PHE A 11 11.23 1.15 8.24
C PHE A 11 12.47 0.89 9.09
N GLU A 12 12.51 -0.26 9.74
CA GLU A 12 13.50 -0.58 10.77
C GLU A 12 14.17 -1.92 10.50
N GLU A 13 15.45 -2.01 10.87
CA GLU A 13 16.17 -3.27 10.86
C GLU A 13 15.72 -4.08 12.10
N TRP A 14 15.18 -5.27 11.87
CA TRP A 14 14.74 -6.15 12.96
C TRP A 14 15.74 -7.29 13.23
N ASP A 15 16.57 -7.62 12.25
CA ASP A 15 17.66 -8.58 12.36
C ASP A 15 18.75 -8.15 11.38
N GLU A 16 19.94 -8.69 11.47
CA GLU A 16 21.07 -8.30 10.64
C GLU A 16 20.71 -8.37 9.15
N HIS A 17 20.72 -7.20 8.49
CA HIS A 17 20.37 -7.04 7.07
C HIS A 17 18.93 -7.42 6.68
N GLU A 18 18.06 -7.61 7.67
CA GLU A 18 16.63 -7.86 7.45
C GLU A 18 15.82 -6.66 7.92
N TRP A 19 14.96 -6.15 7.07
CA TRP A 19 14.20 -4.91 7.32
C TRP A 19 12.70 -5.14 7.26
N GLU A 20 11.97 -4.35 8.01
CA GLU A 20 10.53 -4.46 8.17
C GLU A 20 9.90 -3.07 8.16
N PHE A 21 8.76 -2.96 7.48
CA PHE A 21 7.92 -1.78 7.56
C PHE A 21 6.97 -1.88 8.74
N ASP A 22 6.78 -0.76 9.44
CA ASP A 22 5.80 -0.61 10.49
C ASP A 22 4.80 0.46 10.06
N PHE A 23 3.57 0.04 9.81
CA PHE A 23 2.52 0.92 9.35
C PHE A 23 1.62 1.34 10.52
N PRO A 24 1.02 2.55 10.46
CA PRO A 24 0.02 2.95 11.44
C PRO A 24 -1.11 1.92 11.52
N ARG A 25 -1.61 1.72 12.72
CA ARG A 25 -2.74 0.80 12.93
C ARG A 25 -3.99 1.32 12.25
N VAL A 26 -4.70 0.39 11.62
CA VAL A 26 -5.99 0.64 11.01
C VAL A 26 -7.06 0.03 11.91
N GLY A 27 -8.17 0.74 12.11
CA GLY A 27 -9.27 0.25 12.95
C GLY A 27 -10.03 -0.91 12.31
N ASP A 28 -10.77 -1.66 13.13
CA ASP A 28 -11.56 -2.79 12.64
C ASP A 28 -12.61 -2.35 11.63
N GLU A 29 -13.19 -1.15 11.81
CA GLU A 29 -14.16 -0.60 10.88
C GLU A 29 -13.57 -0.40 9.49
N GLU A 30 -12.36 0.13 9.41
CA GLU A 30 -11.66 0.33 8.15
C GLU A 30 -11.26 -0.99 7.49
N LEU A 31 -10.90 -1.98 8.30
CA LEU A 31 -10.59 -3.32 7.78
C LEU A 31 -11.83 -3.99 7.20
N ASP A 32 -12.98 -3.84 7.87
CA ASP A 32 -14.26 -4.37 7.37
C ASP A 32 -14.68 -3.68 6.07
N GLU A 33 -14.48 -2.36 5.96
CA GLU A 33 -14.74 -1.63 4.72
C GLU A 33 -13.82 -2.09 3.59
N LEU A 34 -12.55 -2.36 3.89
CA LEU A 34 -11.62 -2.89 2.90
C LEU A 34 -12.11 -4.25 2.38
N ASP A 35 -12.51 -5.14 3.27
CA ASP A 35 -13.01 -6.46 2.90
C ASP A 35 -14.26 -6.35 2.03
N GLU A 36 -15.16 -5.43 2.35
CA GLU A 36 -16.33 -5.13 1.53
C GLU A 36 -15.92 -4.68 0.12
N GLY A 37 -14.97 -3.75 0.03
CA GLY A 37 -14.45 -3.30 -1.26
C GLY A 37 -13.86 -4.43 -2.07
N ILE A 38 -13.11 -5.32 -1.44
CA ILE A 38 -12.51 -6.48 -2.09
C ILE A 38 -13.60 -7.41 -2.66
N GLU A 39 -14.68 -7.62 -1.93
CA GLU A 39 -15.81 -8.44 -2.42
C GLU A 39 -16.44 -7.86 -3.68
N TYR A 40 -16.49 -6.54 -3.81
CA TYR A 40 -17.08 -5.89 -4.99
C TYR A 40 -16.14 -5.81 -6.18
N MET A 41 -14.84 -6.06 -6.02
CA MET A 41 -13.87 -5.86 -7.09
C MET A 41 -14.22 -6.54 -8.40
N ALA A 42 -14.71 -7.78 -8.34
CA ALA A 42 -15.01 -8.55 -9.55
C ALA A 42 -16.38 -8.21 -10.14
N ARG A 43 -17.41 -8.05 -9.30
CA ARG A 43 -18.80 -7.90 -9.78
C ARG A 43 -19.26 -6.46 -9.93
N ALA A 44 -18.67 -5.52 -9.19
CA ALA A 44 -19.07 -4.12 -9.22
C ALA A 44 -17.85 -3.24 -8.94
N PRO A 45 -16.87 -3.18 -9.87
CA PRO A 45 -15.62 -2.47 -9.62
C PRO A 45 -15.80 -0.97 -9.34
N ARG A 46 -16.86 -0.34 -9.82
CA ARG A 46 -17.12 1.07 -9.51
C ARG A 46 -17.54 1.26 -8.04
N VAL A 47 -18.25 0.30 -7.47
CA VAL A 47 -18.58 0.30 -6.04
C VAL A 47 -17.30 0.11 -5.23
N ALA A 48 -16.46 -0.83 -5.63
CA ALA A 48 -15.16 -1.05 -5.01
C ALA A 48 -14.30 0.23 -5.06
N GLU A 49 -14.27 0.91 -6.19
CA GLU A 49 -13.55 2.16 -6.37
C GLU A 49 -13.97 3.19 -5.33
N ASP A 50 -15.27 3.39 -5.16
CA ASP A 50 -15.81 4.35 -4.20
C ASP A 50 -15.41 4.01 -2.77
N ILE A 51 -15.47 2.73 -2.42
CA ILE A 51 -15.08 2.25 -1.10
C ILE A 51 -13.60 2.53 -0.84
N PHE A 52 -12.74 2.16 -1.77
CA PHE A 52 -11.29 2.36 -1.62
C PHE A 52 -10.92 3.84 -1.57
N ARG A 53 -11.55 4.67 -2.39
CA ARG A 53 -11.31 6.12 -2.37
C ARG A 53 -11.71 6.74 -1.04
N ARG A 54 -12.83 6.33 -0.47
CA ARG A 54 -13.26 6.81 0.86
C ARG A 54 -12.26 6.38 1.95
N LEU A 55 -11.80 5.15 1.89
CA LEU A 55 -10.80 4.65 2.83
C LEU A 55 -9.50 5.43 2.76
N ILE A 56 -9.01 5.70 1.56
CA ILE A 56 -7.78 6.47 1.36
C ILE A 56 -7.93 7.89 1.87
N LYS A 57 -9.09 8.50 1.65
CA LYS A 57 -9.37 9.85 2.12
C LYS A 57 -9.41 9.91 3.65
N LYS A 58 -10.02 8.92 4.28
CA LYS A 58 -10.16 8.82 5.73
C LYS A 58 -8.85 8.43 6.39
N THR A 59 -8.12 7.49 5.80
CA THR A 59 -6.88 6.94 6.34
C THR A 59 -5.83 6.87 5.23
N PRO A 60 -5.14 8.00 4.95
CA PRO A 60 -4.17 8.06 3.83
C PRO A 60 -3.03 7.05 3.92
N GLU A 61 -2.68 6.60 5.12
CA GLU A 61 -1.61 5.63 5.36
C GLU A 61 -2.05 4.18 5.10
N PHE A 62 -3.32 3.96 4.75
CA PHE A 62 -3.84 2.63 4.51
C PHE A 62 -3.38 2.13 3.13
N ILE A 63 -2.19 1.55 3.12
CA ILE A 63 -1.52 1.12 1.88
C ILE A 63 -2.31 0.05 1.14
N ASP A 64 -2.94 -0.89 1.87
CA ASP A 64 -3.73 -1.95 1.25
C ASP A 64 -4.91 -1.41 0.45
N ALA A 65 -5.55 -0.33 0.89
CA ALA A 65 -6.61 0.31 0.13
C ALA A 65 -6.07 0.90 -1.18
N ARG A 66 -4.90 1.53 -1.14
CA ARG A 66 -4.25 2.07 -2.35
C ARG A 66 -3.88 0.96 -3.32
N HIS A 67 -3.35 -0.15 -2.81
CA HIS A 67 -2.98 -1.29 -3.63
C HIS A 67 -4.20 -1.88 -4.35
N HIS A 68 -5.30 -2.08 -3.63
CA HIS A 68 -6.51 -2.64 -4.22
C HIS A 68 -7.16 -1.68 -5.22
N LEU A 69 -7.11 -0.37 -4.97
CA LEU A 69 -7.55 0.62 -5.95
C LEU A 69 -6.71 0.52 -7.23
N ALA A 70 -5.39 0.38 -7.10
CA ALA A 70 -4.53 0.18 -8.25
C ALA A 70 -4.89 -1.08 -9.03
N LEU A 71 -5.20 -2.17 -8.33
CA LEU A 71 -5.59 -3.43 -8.98
C LEU A 71 -6.84 -3.28 -9.83
N ILE A 72 -7.90 -2.62 -9.32
CA ILE A 72 -9.12 -2.44 -10.12
C ILE A 72 -8.92 -1.46 -11.27
N TYR A 73 -8.04 -0.49 -11.12
CA TYR A 73 -7.70 0.42 -12.22
C TYR A 73 -6.90 -0.26 -13.31
N TYR A 74 -6.04 -1.21 -12.94
CA TYR A 74 -5.24 -1.94 -13.89
C TYR A 74 -6.07 -2.90 -14.75
N ARG A 75 -7.19 -3.40 -14.21
CA ARG A 75 -8.02 -4.43 -14.85
C ARG A 75 -9.21 -3.84 -15.60
N SER A 76 -9.72 -4.61 -16.59
CA SER A 76 -11.01 -4.37 -17.19
C SER A 76 -12.11 -4.53 -16.14
N PRO A 77 -13.22 -3.75 -16.16
CA PRO A 77 -13.63 -2.81 -17.21
C PRO A 77 -13.13 -1.38 -17.02
N LEU A 78 -12.57 -1.02 -15.88
CA LEU A 78 -12.13 0.36 -15.65
C LEU A 78 -10.94 0.71 -16.52
N PHE A 79 -9.96 -0.17 -16.58
CA PHE A 79 -8.79 -0.10 -17.45
C PHE A 79 -8.07 1.26 -17.40
N ARG A 80 -7.81 1.74 -16.19
CA ARG A 80 -7.06 2.97 -15.94
C ARG A 80 -5.64 2.65 -15.52
N GLN A 81 -4.88 2.09 -16.43
CA GLN A 81 -3.54 1.58 -16.13
C GLN A 81 -2.57 2.67 -15.70
N ARG A 82 -2.74 3.88 -16.20
CA ARG A 82 -1.90 5.01 -15.81
C ARG A 82 -2.09 5.36 -14.34
N GLU A 83 -3.33 5.46 -13.89
CA GLU A 83 -3.65 5.74 -12.50
C GLU A 83 -3.21 4.59 -11.59
N ALA A 84 -3.33 3.36 -12.05
CA ALA A 84 -2.83 2.20 -11.32
C ALA A 84 -1.33 2.29 -11.09
N ARG A 85 -0.59 2.60 -12.15
CA ARG A 85 0.87 2.75 -12.08
C ARG A 85 1.26 3.87 -11.12
N GLU A 86 0.57 5.01 -11.20
CA GLU A 86 0.83 6.14 -10.32
C GLU A 86 0.64 5.77 -8.85
N LEU A 87 -0.40 5.00 -8.52
CA LEU A 87 -0.64 4.52 -7.16
C LEU A 87 0.49 3.60 -6.69
N TRP A 88 0.91 2.65 -7.50
CA TRP A 88 2.00 1.74 -7.15
C TRP A 88 3.34 2.47 -7.02
N GLU A 89 3.63 3.40 -7.92
CA GLU A 89 4.83 4.22 -7.83
C GLU A 89 4.84 5.06 -6.55
N GLU A 90 3.68 5.61 -6.19
CA GLU A 90 3.54 6.38 -4.95
C GLU A 90 3.83 5.52 -3.72
N ILE A 91 3.31 4.29 -3.69
CA ILE A 91 3.58 3.34 -2.60
C ILE A 91 5.09 3.05 -2.52
N ALA A 92 5.69 2.68 -3.65
CA ALA A 92 7.11 2.33 -3.69
C ALA A 92 8.00 3.52 -3.30
N ASP A 93 7.74 4.70 -3.85
CA ASP A 93 8.51 5.90 -3.57
C ASP A 93 8.41 6.31 -2.10
N THR A 94 7.22 6.18 -1.53
CA THR A 94 7.00 6.50 -0.13
C THR A 94 7.82 5.59 0.78
N LEU A 95 7.80 4.30 0.51
CA LEU A 95 8.53 3.34 1.33
C LEU A 95 10.04 3.54 1.19
N LEU A 96 10.52 3.86 -0.01
CA LEU A 96 11.92 4.20 -0.21
C LEU A 96 12.30 5.50 0.50
N ALA A 97 11.37 6.45 0.56
CA ALA A 97 11.64 7.74 1.21
C ALA A 97 11.75 7.63 2.73
N VAL A 98 11.11 6.63 3.36
CA VAL A 98 11.23 6.42 4.81
C VAL A 98 12.41 5.52 5.17
N ALA A 99 13.06 4.90 4.19
CA ALA A 99 14.21 4.06 4.44
C ALA A 99 15.38 4.91 4.95
N PRO A 100 15.99 4.55 6.10
CA PRO A 100 17.14 5.30 6.61
C PRO A 100 18.40 5.03 5.80
N ALA A 101 19.43 5.87 6.03
CA ALA A 101 20.71 5.74 5.32
C ALA A 101 21.38 4.39 5.56
N GLU A 102 21.12 3.75 6.67
CA GLU A 102 21.66 2.44 7.04
C GLU A 102 21.16 1.31 6.12
N PHE A 103 19.99 1.49 5.51
CA PHE A 103 19.46 0.50 4.55
C PHE A 103 20.25 0.58 3.24
N GLN A 104 20.79 -0.54 2.79
CA GLN A 104 21.59 -0.60 1.57
C GLN A 104 21.00 -1.57 0.56
N ILE A 105 20.61 -1.05 -0.58
CA ILE A 105 20.11 -1.83 -1.71
C ILE A 105 21.23 -2.77 -2.17
N GLY A 106 20.89 -4.05 -2.33
CA GLY A 106 21.86 -5.06 -2.74
C GLY A 106 22.48 -5.83 -1.59
N ARG A 107 22.44 -5.29 -0.36
CA ARG A 107 22.89 -5.97 0.85
C ARG A 107 21.74 -6.40 1.73
N ASP A 108 20.83 -5.43 2.01
CA ASP A 108 19.75 -5.62 2.96
C ASP A 108 18.51 -6.19 2.29
N ARG A 109 17.70 -6.90 3.07
CA ARG A 109 16.54 -7.62 2.56
C ARG A 109 15.26 -7.13 3.20
N ILE A 110 14.19 -7.16 2.42
CA ILE A 110 12.82 -6.93 2.88
C ILE A 110 12.11 -8.27 2.76
N GLY A 111 11.89 -8.95 3.88
CA GLY A 111 11.39 -10.31 3.87
C GLY A 111 9.89 -10.39 3.53
N TRP A 112 9.53 -11.24 2.58
CA TRP A 112 8.12 -11.51 2.25
C TRP A 112 7.37 -12.14 3.43
N GLY A 113 8.07 -12.92 4.27
CA GLY A 113 7.50 -13.53 5.45
C GLY A 113 6.98 -12.52 6.48
N MET A 114 7.50 -11.29 6.46
CA MET A 114 7.02 -10.19 7.29
C MET A 114 5.79 -9.58 6.62
N ILE A 115 4.61 -9.75 7.23
CA ILE A 115 3.33 -9.31 6.64
C ILE A 115 3.35 -7.83 6.29
N GLU A 116 3.95 -7.02 7.13
CA GLU A 116 4.05 -5.57 6.97
C GLU A 116 4.85 -5.15 5.74
N ASN A 117 5.71 -6.01 5.21
CA ASN A 117 6.50 -5.71 4.02
C ASN A 117 5.75 -5.98 2.71
N ARG A 118 4.69 -6.76 2.77
CA ARG A 118 3.96 -7.21 1.56
C ARG A 118 3.37 -6.08 0.73
N PRO A 119 2.80 -5.01 1.33
CA PRO A 119 2.32 -3.90 0.50
C PRO A 119 3.39 -3.29 -0.40
N TYR A 120 4.62 -3.14 0.11
CA TYR A 120 5.74 -2.64 -0.68
C TYR A 120 6.15 -3.63 -1.78
N LEU A 121 6.29 -4.90 -1.42
CA LEU A 121 6.71 -5.93 -2.36
C LEU A 121 5.69 -6.15 -3.48
N ARG A 122 4.40 -5.97 -3.18
CA ARG A 122 3.34 -6.01 -4.20
C ARG A 122 3.39 -4.83 -5.16
N ALA A 123 3.86 -3.67 -4.69
CA ALA A 123 3.95 -2.46 -5.50
C ALA A 123 5.13 -2.48 -6.47
N MET A 124 6.12 -3.29 -6.18
CA MET A 124 7.27 -3.48 -7.06
C MET A 124 6.92 -4.44 -8.18
#